data_86fecdc40689492a67753f71654b5b56
#
_entry.id   86fecdc40689492a67753f71654b5b56
#
_cell.length_a   1.000
_cell.length_b   1.000
_cell.length_c   1.000
_cell.angle_alpha   90.00
_cell.angle_beta   90.00
_cell.angle_gamma   90.00
#
_symmetry.space_group_name_H-M   'P 1'
#
loop_
_entity.id
_entity.type
_entity.pdbx_description
1 polymer ?
#
loop_
_entity_poly.entity_id
_entity_poly.type
_entity_poly.pdbx_seq_one_letter_code
_entity_poly.pdbx_strand_id
1 'polypeptide(L)'
;MMREMRVVEKRQLLSAEEIGRTLQRLAHEIVEKSGGTNDLALVGIRRRGVPLSQRLAKTIRDSSGVNVPVGTLDITLYRDDLSTVGPQPVIHSNEIDFSVDDRDLVLVDDVLYTGRTIRAAMNGLFDLGRPKRIRLCVLIDRGHREMPIEASFVGRNVETSDTEIVEVRLKEIDGEERVVLEIGRAHV
;
A
#
# COMPACT_ATOMS: atom_id res chain seq x y z
N MET A 1 -2.05 -16.76 -27.55
CA MET A 1 -1.89 -17.78 -26.48
C MET A 1 -1.07 -17.13 -25.38
N MET A 2 -1.73 -16.72 -24.27
CA MET A 2 -1.02 -16.22 -23.10
C MET A 2 -0.31 -17.41 -22.44
N ARG A 3 1.03 -17.34 -22.41
CA ARG A 3 1.83 -18.30 -21.64
C ARG A 3 1.54 -18.07 -20.15
N GLU A 4 0.95 -19.03 -19.48
CA GLU A 4 0.86 -19.04 -18.02
C GLU A 4 2.28 -19.04 -17.47
N MET A 5 2.68 -17.94 -16.86
CA MET A 5 3.89 -17.91 -16.05
C MET A 5 3.62 -18.75 -14.80
N ARG A 6 4.25 -19.90 -14.68
CA ARG A 6 4.27 -20.62 -13.39
C ARG A 6 5.11 -19.82 -12.40
N VAL A 7 4.43 -19.29 -11.40
CA VAL A 7 5.07 -18.64 -10.26
C VAL A 7 5.44 -19.71 -9.25
N VAL A 8 6.69 -19.69 -8.78
CA VAL A 8 7.19 -20.65 -7.77
C VAL A 8 7.64 -19.86 -6.55
N GLU A 9 7.10 -20.22 -5.40
CA GLU A 9 7.53 -19.68 -4.12
C GLU A 9 8.99 -20.05 -3.83
N LYS A 10 9.81 -19.06 -3.57
CA LYS A 10 11.24 -19.22 -3.24
C LYS A 10 11.46 -19.28 -1.74
N ARG A 11 10.88 -18.36 -0.99
CA ARG A 11 10.97 -18.31 0.47
C ARG A 11 9.91 -17.40 1.08
N GLN A 12 9.59 -17.63 2.33
CA GLN A 12 8.81 -16.70 3.14
C GLN A 12 9.69 -15.55 3.63
N LEU A 13 9.19 -14.33 3.50
CA LEU A 13 9.84 -13.10 3.96
C LEU A 13 9.35 -12.69 5.35
N LEU A 14 8.04 -12.74 5.58
CA LEU A 14 7.41 -12.42 6.86
C LEU A 14 6.33 -13.47 7.19
N SER A 15 6.29 -13.87 8.45
CA SER A 15 5.17 -14.63 9.04
C SER A 15 4.02 -13.70 9.43
N ALA A 16 2.87 -14.28 9.76
CA ALA A 16 1.72 -13.52 10.29
C ALA A 16 2.09 -12.71 11.54
N GLU A 17 2.84 -13.31 12.46
CA GLU A 17 3.31 -12.66 13.68
C GLU A 17 4.26 -11.49 13.38
N GLU A 18 5.18 -11.66 12.45
CA GLU A 18 6.11 -10.61 12.02
C GLU A 18 5.39 -9.45 11.33
N ILE A 19 4.35 -9.73 10.52
CA ILE A 19 3.47 -8.69 9.96
C ILE A 19 2.82 -7.89 11.08
N GLY A 20 2.24 -8.56 12.07
CA GLY A 20 1.59 -7.92 13.21
C GLY A 20 2.54 -6.98 13.98
N ARG A 21 3.73 -7.44 14.33
CA ARG A 21 4.75 -6.62 15.01
C ARG A 21 5.21 -5.44 14.16
N THR A 22 5.37 -5.66 12.87
CA THR A 22 5.76 -4.60 11.92
C THR A 22 4.71 -3.51 11.85
N LEU A 23 3.43 -3.87 11.78
CA LEU A 23 2.34 -2.89 11.75
C LEU A 23 2.23 -2.10 13.06
N GLN A 24 2.46 -2.74 14.20
CA GLN A 24 2.51 -2.02 15.49
C GLN A 24 3.61 -0.97 15.50
N ARG A 25 4.81 -1.32 15.05
CA ARG A 25 5.93 -0.38 14.94
C ARG A 25 5.60 0.78 13.99
N LEU A 26 5.08 0.48 12.81
CA LEU A 26 4.70 1.48 11.81
C LEU A 26 3.64 2.44 12.33
N ALA A 27 2.64 1.96 13.05
CA ALA A 27 1.59 2.80 13.65
C ALA A 27 2.18 3.81 14.64
N HIS A 28 3.10 3.39 15.50
CA HIS A 28 3.79 4.28 16.44
C HIS A 28 4.68 5.30 15.72
N GLU A 29 5.42 4.89 14.70
CA GLU A 29 6.25 5.80 13.89
C GLU A 29 5.41 6.86 13.17
N ILE A 30 4.24 6.48 12.64
CA ILE A 30 3.31 7.41 11.98
C ILE A 30 2.87 8.50 12.95
N VAL A 31 2.42 8.14 14.13
CA VAL A 31 1.96 9.12 15.14
C VAL A 31 3.10 10.01 15.59
N GLU A 32 4.26 9.45 15.87
CA GLU A 32 5.45 10.20 16.32
C GLU A 32 5.89 11.23 15.27
N LYS A 33 6.08 10.81 14.03
CA LYS A 33 6.51 11.70 12.93
C LYS A 33 5.43 12.69 12.50
N SER A 34 4.17 12.44 12.82
CA SER A 34 3.06 13.37 12.57
C SER A 34 2.90 14.41 13.67
N GLY A 35 3.61 14.28 14.77
CA GLY A 35 3.46 15.16 15.93
C GLY A 35 2.11 14.98 16.64
N GLY A 36 1.52 13.80 16.54
CA GLY A 36 0.21 13.46 17.07
C GLY A 36 -0.80 13.03 16.01
N THR A 37 -2.06 13.06 16.36
CA THR A 37 -3.16 12.51 15.53
C THR A 37 -4.16 13.55 15.02
N ASN A 38 -4.00 14.84 15.34
CA ASN A 38 -5.02 15.86 15.10
C ASN A 38 -5.44 16.02 13.64
N ASP A 39 -4.47 16.09 12.73
CA ASP A 39 -4.73 16.26 11.30
C ASP A 39 -4.48 14.98 10.50
N LEU A 40 -4.15 13.89 11.19
CA LEU A 40 -3.78 12.62 10.59
C LEU A 40 -5.00 11.93 9.96
N ALA A 41 -4.83 11.43 8.76
CA ALA A 41 -5.75 10.51 8.12
C ALA A 41 -4.97 9.47 7.31
N LEU A 42 -5.50 8.26 7.23
CA LEU A 42 -4.91 7.17 6.46
C LEU A 42 -5.75 6.91 5.21
N VAL A 43 -5.08 6.63 4.11
CA VAL A 43 -5.74 6.25 2.85
C VAL A 43 -5.09 4.97 2.34
N GLY A 44 -5.85 3.89 2.37
CA GLY A 44 -5.41 2.59 1.85
C GLY A 44 -5.65 2.50 0.35
N ILE A 45 -4.62 2.09 -0.39
CA ILE A 45 -4.74 1.81 -1.82
C ILE A 45 -5.36 0.41 -1.98
N ARG A 46 -6.41 0.32 -2.76
CA ARG A 46 -7.08 -0.94 -3.08
C ARG A 46 -6.10 -1.84 -3.87
N ARG A 47 -5.94 -3.10 -3.52
CA ARG A 47 -6.72 -3.91 -2.56
C ARG A 47 -6.05 -4.01 -1.17
N ARG A 48 -4.79 -4.41 -1.10
CA ARG A 48 -4.14 -4.80 0.18
C ARG A 48 -3.74 -3.63 1.07
N GLY A 49 -3.61 -2.44 0.52
CA GLY A 49 -3.46 -1.23 1.33
C GLY A 49 -4.65 -0.93 2.22
N VAL A 50 -5.85 -1.41 1.86
CA VAL A 50 -7.08 -1.17 2.63
C VAL A 50 -7.05 -1.89 3.99
N PRO A 51 -6.90 -3.22 4.09
CA PRO A 51 -6.80 -3.88 5.39
C PRO A 51 -5.59 -3.41 6.19
N LEU A 52 -4.46 -3.11 5.55
CA LEU A 52 -3.28 -2.57 6.23
C LEU A 52 -3.57 -1.22 6.89
N SER A 53 -4.23 -0.29 6.18
CA SER A 53 -4.62 1.01 6.73
C SER A 53 -5.61 0.88 7.89
N GLN A 54 -6.55 -0.04 7.80
CA GLN A 54 -7.51 -0.32 8.87
C GLN A 54 -6.83 -0.88 10.12
N ARG A 55 -5.87 -1.78 9.96
CA ARG A 55 -5.08 -2.34 11.07
C ARG A 55 -4.19 -1.26 11.73
N LEU A 56 -3.58 -0.39 10.94
CA LEU A 56 -2.80 0.74 11.45
C LEU A 56 -3.69 1.70 12.26
N ALA A 57 -4.85 2.07 11.74
CA ALA A 57 -5.81 2.92 12.44
C ALA A 57 -6.30 2.29 13.75
N LYS A 58 -6.55 0.97 13.75
CA LYS A 58 -6.92 0.23 14.97
C LYS A 58 -5.81 0.30 16.01
N THR A 59 -4.57 0.08 15.62
CA THR A 59 -3.41 0.15 16.53
C THR A 59 -3.24 1.56 17.09
N ILE A 60 -3.41 2.58 16.27
CA ILE A 60 -3.37 4.00 16.71
C ILE A 60 -4.49 4.26 17.74
N ARG A 61 -5.71 3.80 17.47
CA ARG A 61 -6.83 3.94 18.41
C ARG A 61 -6.56 3.23 19.74
N ASP A 62 -6.04 2.02 19.69
CA ASP A 62 -5.78 1.21 20.89
C ASP A 62 -4.67 1.85 21.76
N SER A 63 -3.73 2.58 21.17
CA SER A 63 -2.64 3.23 21.89
C SER A 63 -2.92 4.69 22.31
N SER A 64 -3.68 5.44 21.51
CA SER A 64 -3.94 6.88 21.71
C SER A 64 -5.36 7.22 22.12
N GLY A 65 -6.30 6.30 21.96
CA GLY A 65 -7.74 6.55 22.15
C GLY A 65 -8.41 7.35 21.03
N VAL A 66 -7.69 7.69 19.96
CA VAL A 66 -8.17 8.53 18.86
C VAL A 66 -8.52 7.70 17.63
N ASN A 67 -9.72 7.91 17.10
CA ASN A 67 -10.13 7.36 15.81
C ASN A 67 -9.62 8.24 14.68
N VAL A 68 -8.55 7.80 14.01
CA VAL A 68 -8.02 8.45 12.82
C VAL A 68 -8.90 8.10 11.63
N PRO A 69 -9.33 9.09 10.80
CA PRO A 69 -10.10 8.80 9.60
C PRO A 69 -9.33 7.88 8.65
N VAL A 70 -10.05 6.93 8.04
CA VAL A 70 -9.49 6.00 7.06
C VAL A 70 -10.32 6.05 5.79
N GLY A 71 -9.66 6.28 4.67
CA GLY A 71 -10.27 6.24 3.34
C GLY A 71 -9.69 5.11 2.49
N THR A 72 -10.42 4.79 1.43
CA THR A 72 -10.02 3.83 0.40
C THR A 72 -9.91 4.53 -0.94
N LEU A 73 -8.80 4.30 -1.63
CA LEU A 73 -8.53 4.86 -2.95
C LEU A 73 -8.40 3.74 -3.98
N ASP A 74 -9.18 3.82 -5.04
CA ASP A 74 -9.03 2.98 -6.22
C ASP A 74 -8.27 3.74 -7.31
N ILE A 75 -7.13 3.21 -7.71
CA ILE A 75 -6.24 3.86 -8.67
C ILE A 75 -6.46 3.42 -10.13
N THR A 76 -7.45 2.57 -10.40
CA THR A 76 -7.65 1.98 -11.72
C THR A 76 -7.76 3.04 -12.82
N LEU A 77 -8.40 4.18 -12.53
CA LEU A 77 -8.55 5.31 -13.48
C LEU A 77 -7.26 6.12 -13.70
N TYR A 78 -6.28 6.01 -12.82
CA TYR A 78 -5.07 6.85 -12.80
C TYR A 78 -3.81 6.11 -13.23
N ARG A 79 -3.94 4.82 -13.57
CA ARG A 79 -2.81 4.00 -14.00
C ARG A 79 -2.40 4.36 -15.43
N ASP A 80 -1.09 4.53 -15.65
CA ASP A 80 -0.50 4.83 -16.94
C ASP A 80 -0.22 3.58 -17.82
N ASP A 81 -0.36 2.39 -17.24
CA ASP A 81 -0.18 1.10 -17.93
C ASP A 81 -1.49 0.51 -18.52
N LEU A 82 -2.61 1.21 -18.36
CA LEU A 82 -3.88 0.82 -18.99
C LEU A 82 -3.82 1.13 -20.48
N SER A 83 -3.79 0.09 -21.31
CA SER A 83 -3.97 0.23 -22.76
C SER A 83 -5.38 0.72 -23.07
N THR A 84 -5.50 1.61 -24.07
CA THR A 84 -6.78 2.20 -24.51
C THR A 84 -7.73 1.21 -25.19
N VAL A 85 -7.37 -0.06 -25.26
CA VAL A 85 -8.14 -1.12 -25.94
C VAL A 85 -8.49 -2.20 -24.94
N GLY A 86 -9.65 -2.08 -24.30
CA GLY A 86 -10.20 -3.07 -23.39
C GLY A 86 -11.60 -2.71 -22.91
N PRO A 87 -12.38 -3.65 -22.32
CA PRO A 87 -13.64 -3.30 -21.70
C PRO A 87 -13.42 -2.19 -20.69
N GLN A 88 -14.36 -1.23 -20.61
CA GLN A 88 -14.27 -0.10 -19.69
C GLN A 88 -13.93 -0.61 -18.29
N PRO A 89 -12.88 -0.04 -17.62
CA PRO A 89 -12.55 -0.45 -16.26
C PRO A 89 -13.77 -0.26 -15.38
N VAL A 90 -14.06 -1.25 -14.54
CA VAL A 90 -15.11 -1.12 -13.53
C VAL A 90 -14.69 0.01 -12.59
N ILE A 91 -15.43 1.11 -12.60
CA ILE A 91 -15.18 2.25 -11.73
C ILE A 91 -15.61 1.85 -10.32
N HIS A 92 -14.66 1.44 -9.50
CA HIS A 92 -14.87 1.40 -8.07
C HIS A 92 -14.75 2.82 -7.54
N SER A 93 -15.78 3.31 -6.89
CA SER A 93 -15.75 4.65 -6.28
C SER A 93 -14.71 4.71 -5.16
N ASN A 94 -13.99 5.83 -5.09
CA ASN A 94 -13.20 6.12 -3.92
C ASN A 94 -14.12 6.28 -2.70
N GLU A 95 -13.73 5.66 -1.59
CA GLU A 95 -14.47 5.74 -0.33
C GLU A 95 -13.66 6.59 0.66
N ILE A 96 -13.70 7.91 0.46
CA ILE A 96 -13.06 8.91 1.33
C ILE A 96 -14.14 9.85 1.82
N ASP A 97 -14.63 9.59 3.04
CA ASP A 97 -15.78 10.29 3.64
C ASP A 97 -15.37 11.52 4.46
N PHE A 98 -14.17 12.01 4.27
CA PHE A 98 -13.64 13.19 4.95
C PHE A 98 -12.97 14.12 3.93
N SER A 99 -12.86 15.42 4.27
CA SER A 99 -12.09 16.36 3.48
C SER A 99 -10.60 16.04 3.58
N VAL A 100 -9.93 15.97 2.43
CA VAL A 100 -8.47 15.82 2.37
C VAL A 100 -7.73 17.15 2.55
N ASP A 101 -8.45 18.26 2.48
CA ASP A 101 -7.86 19.59 2.62
C ASP A 101 -7.21 19.77 3.98
N ASP A 102 -5.99 20.29 3.98
CA ASP A 102 -5.17 20.56 5.17
C ASP A 102 -4.87 19.35 6.04
N ARG A 103 -5.13 18.13 5.54
CA ARG A 103 -4.82 16.88 6.24
C ARG A 103 -3.36 16.47 6.05
N ASP A 104 -2.82 15.87 7.11
CA ASP A 104 -1.60 15.07 7.05
C ASP A 104 -1.98 13.64 6.64
N LEU A 105 -1.87 13.37 5.34
CA LEU A 105 -2.28 12.08 4.79
C LEU A 105 -1.13 11.08 4.79
N VAL A 106 -1.42 9.85 5.18
CA VAL A 106 -0.53 8.71 4.97
C VAL A 106 -1.20 7.75 3.99
N LEU A 107 -0.61 7.64 2.80
CA LEU A 107 -0.96 6.60 1.83
C LEU A 107 -0.39 5.27 2.32
N VAL A 108 -1.20 4.23 2.27
CA VAL A 108 -0.82 2.89 2.71
C VAL A 108 -0.94 1.90 1.56
N ASP A 109 0.14 1.19 1.30
CA ASP A 109 0.18 0.10 0.31
C ASP A 109 0.98 -1.09 0.85
N ASP A 110 0.88 -2.22 0.18
CA ASP A 110 1.59 -3.44 0.58
C ASP A 110 3.04 -3.44 0.10
N VAL A 111 3.28 -3.20 -1.18
CA VAL A 111 4.62 -3.29 -1.81
C VAL A 111 4.92 -2.03 -2.61
N LEU A 112 6.06 -1.42 -2.32
CA LEU A 112 6.62 -0.36 -3.14
C LEU A 112 7.63 -0.96 -4.11
N TYR A 113 7.39 -0.77 -5.40
CA TYR A 113 8.22 -1.25 -6.50
C TYR A 113 8.71 -0.09 -7.36
N THR A 114 8.11 0.13 -8.53
CA THR A 114 8.52 1.19 -9.46
C THR A 114 8.12 2.59 -9.01
N GLY A 115 7.10 2.71 -8.17
CA GLY A 115 6.50 3.98 -7.75
C GLY A 115 5.32 4.42 -8.62
N ARG A 116 4.99 3.70 -9.70
CA ARG A 116 3.90 4.06 -10.62
C ARG A 116 2.53 3.99 -9.96
N THR A 117 2.29 2.99 -9.12
CA THR A 117 1.07 2.88 -8.32
C THR A 117 0.88 4.09 -7.40
N ILE A 118 1.94 4.51 -6.75
CA ILE A 118 1.90 5.66 -5.82
C ILE A 118 1.70 6.98 -6.56
N ARG A 119 2.33 7.14 -7.71
CA ARG A 119 2.07 8.31 -8.58
C ARG A 119 0.60 8.41 -8.95
N ALA A 120 -0.01 7.29 -9.36
CA ALA A 120 -1.43 7.23 -9.69
C ALA A 120 -2.30 7.58 -8.47
N ALA A 121 -1.98 7.06 -7.30
CA ALA A 121 -2.67 7.37 -6.05
C ALA A 121 -2.59 8.85 -5.69
N MET A 122 -1.43 9.48 -5.84
CA MET A 122 -1.28 10.92 -5.59
C MET A 122 -2.15 11.74 -6.54
N ASN A 123 -2.21 11.39 -7.83
CA ASN A 123 -3.11 12.06 -8.78
C ASN A 123 -4.56 11.97 -8.31
N GLY A 124 -5.01 10.80 -7.86
CA GLY A 124 -6.36 10.63 -7.32
C GLY A 124 -6.65 11.49 -6.10
N LEU A 125 -5.67 11.64 -5.20
CA LEU A 125 -5.82 12.49 -4.02
C LEU A 125 -5.87 13.98 -4.38
N PHE A 126 -5.05 14.45 -5.31
CA PHE A 126 -5.06 15.84 -5.75
C PHE A 126 -6.37 16.24 -6.45
N ASP A 127 -7.05 15.29 -7.09
CA ASP A 127 -8.39 15.54 -7.65
C ASP A 127 -9.46 15.77 -6.56
N LEU A 128 -9.21 15.31 -5.32
CA LEU A 128 -10.15 15.43 -4.20
C LEU A 128 -9.95 16.70 -3.36
N GLY A 129 -8.79 17.34 -3.46
CA GLY A 129 -8.48 18.53 -2.68
C GLY A 129 -6.98 18.79 -2.51
N ARG A 130 -6.65 19.61 -1.51
CA ARG A 130 -5.27 20.01 -1.23
C ARG A 130 -4.82 19.54 0.15
N PRO A 131 -4.22 18.35 0.26
CA PRO A 131 -3.62 17.90 1.51
C PRO A 131 -2.49 18.84 1.96
N LYS A 132 -2.32 18.95 3.26
CA LYS A 132 -1.17 19.64 3.85
C LYS A 132 0.13 18.91 3.52
N ARG A 133 0.09 17.59 3.59
CA ARG A 133 1.22 16.69 3.31
C ARG A 133 0.70 15.31 2.93
N ILE A 134 1.43 14.64 2.04
CA ILE A 134 1.23 13.22 1.72
C ILE A 134 2.52 12.50 2.03
N ARG A 135 2.45 11.46 2.86
CA ARG A 135 3.54 10.52 3.13
C ARG A 135 3.12 9.11 2.77
N LEU A 136 4.08 8.25 2.51
CA LEU A 136 3.85 6.88 2.09
C LEU A 136 4.29 5.90 3.17
N CYS A 137 3.42 4.95 3.49
CA CYS A 137 3.67 3.80 4.33
C CYS A 137 3.50 2.51 3.52
N VAL A 138 4.52 1.67 3.50
CA VAL A 138 4.47 0.37 2.82
C VAL A 138 4.94 -0.74 3.74
N LEU A 139 4.37 -1.92 3.59
CA LEU A 139 4.84 -3.09 4.33
C LEU A 139 6.21 -3.54 3.83
N ILE A 140 6.39 -3.59 2.52
CA ILE A 140 7.64 -3.99 1.86
C ILE A 140 8.08 -2.93 0.85
N ASP A 141 9.34 -2.54 0.91
CA ASP A 141 10.02 -1.84 -0.17
C ASP A 141 11.00 -2.80 -0.84
N ARG A 142 10.78 -3.09 -2.10
CA ARG A 142 11.59 -4.04 -2.87
C ARG A 142 12.61 -3.39 -3.81
N GLY A 143 12.68 -2.06 -3.82
CA GLY A 143 13.55 -1.32 -4.74
C GLY A 143 13.02 -1.23 -6.18
N HIS A 144 13.90 -1.05 -7.15
CA HIS A 144 13.62 -0.95 -8.60
C HIS A 144 12.73 0.25 -8.98
N ARG A 145 12.97 1.39 -8.36
CA ARG A 145 12.22 2.62 -8.64
C ARG A 145 12.38 3.08 -10.09
N GLU A 146 11.28 3.51 -10.70
CA GLU A 146 11.24 4.23 -11.99
C GLU A 146 10.76 5.69 -11.81
N MET A 147 10.21 6.01 -10.64
CA MET A 147 9.75 7.33 -10.25
C MET A 147 10.51 7.80 -9.00
N PRO A 148 10.72 9.12 -8.81
CA PRO A 148 11.40 9.66 -7.61
C PRO A 148 10.47 9.63 -6.39
N ILE A 149 10.07 8.45 -5.99
CA ILE A 149 9.14 8.18 -4.87
C ILE A 149 9.87 7.36 -3.82
N GLU A 150 9.76 7.82 -2.58
CA GLU A 150 10.33 7.18 -1.40
C GLU A 150 9.26 7.03 -0.32
N ALA A 151 9.26 5.91 0.38
CA ALA A 151 8.37 5.71 1.52
C ALA A 151 8.94 6.35 2.78
N SER A 152 8.09 7.07 3.51
CA SER A 152 8.45 7.64 4.82
C SER A 152 8.44 6.59 5.93
N PHE A 153 7.63 5.54 5.74
CA PHE A 153 7.46 4.45 6.70
C PHE A 153 7.56 3.12 5.95
N VAL A 154 8.56 2.34 6.29
CA VAL A 154 8.85 1.06 5.63
C VAL A 154 8.83 -0.07 6.67
N GLY A 155 8.03 -1.09 6.42
CA GLY A 155 8.03 -2.28 7.26
C GLY A 155 9.34 -3.05 7.13
N ARG A 156 9.69 -3.42 5.92
CA ARG A 156 10.94 -4.11 5.62
C ARG A 156 11.45 -3.78 4.21
N ASN A 157 12.75 -3.52 4.11
CA ASN A 157 13.43 -3.45 2.83
C ASN A 157 13.85 -4.86 2.40
N VAL A 158 13.57 -5.22 1.16
CA VAL A 158 13.92 -6.52 0.58
C VAL A 158 14.60 -6.30 -0.76
N GLU A 159 15.84 -6.72 -0.87
CA GLU A 159 16.54 -6.73 -2.15
C GLU A 159 15.97 -7.84 -3.05
N THR A 160 15.61 -7.50 -4.25
CA THR A 160 15.04 -8.43 -5.23
C THR A 160 15.72 -8.26 -6.59
N SER A 161 15.67 -9.33 -7.41
CA SER A 161 16.00 -9.24 -8.82
C SER A 161 14.78 -8.88 -9.67
N ASP A 162 14.98 -8.58 -10.94
CA ASP A 162 13.89 -8.23 -11.88
C ASP A 162 12.92 -9.39 -12.12
N THR A 163 13.35 -10.62 -11.91
CA THR A 163 12.53 -11.83 -12.09
C THR A 163 11.81 -12.28 -10.83
N GLU A 164 12.13 -11.66 -9.70
CA GLU A 164 11.50 -11.97 -8.41
C GLU A 164 10.27 -11.09 -8.18
N ILE A 165 9.28 -11.66 -7.50
CA ILE A 165 8.03 -11.00 -7.16
C ILE A 165 7.85 -11.10 -5.65
N VAL A 166 7.48 -10.00 -5.01
CA VAL A 166 7.05 -10.00 -3.61
C VAL A 166 5.54 -10.03 -3.57
N GLU A 167 4.97 -11.04 -2.94
CA GLU A 167 3.54 -11.16 -2.74
C GLU A 167 3.19 -11.06 -1.26
N VAL A 168 2.35 -10.10 -0.93
CA VAL A 168 1.76 -9.96 0.40
C VAL A 168 0.42 -10.67 0.39
N ARG A 169 0.22 -11.61 1.30
CA ARG A 169 -1.05 -12.31 1.53
C ARG A 169 -1.60 -11.88 2.88
N LEU A 170 -2.84 -11.43 2.86
CA LEU A 170 -3.54 -10.93 4.05
C LEU A 170 -4.82 -11.73 4.26
N LYS A 171 -5.10 -12.04 5.51
CA LYS A 171 -6.21 -12.90 5.87
C LYS A 171 -7.57 -12.43 5.35
N GLU A 172 -7.78 -11.12 5.30
CA GLU A 172 -9.02 -10.50 4.84
C GLU A 172 -9.27 -10.67 3.34
N ILE A 173 -8.20 -10.87 2.55
CA ILE A 173 -8.28 -10.98 1.08
C ILE A 173 -7.92 -12.38 0.62
N ASP A 174 -6.86 -12.95 1.17
CA ASP A 174 -6.22 -14.16 0.65
C ASP A 174 -6.50 -15.41 1.50
N GLY A 175 -7.16 -15.27 2.66
CA GLY A 175 -7.45 -16.35 3.59
C GLY A 175 -6.23 -16.88 4.37
N GLU A 176 -5.05 -16.38 4.07
CA GLU A 176 -3.80 -16.67 4.78
C GLU A 176 -3.01 -15.37 5.02
N GLU A 177 -2.02 -15.43 5.89
CA GLU A 177 -1.25 -14.26 6.26
C GLU A 177 0.24 -14.55 6.25
N ARG A 178 0.93 -14.03 5.27
CA ARG A 178 2.38 -14.08 5.13
C ARG A 178 2.86 -13.21 3.97
N VAL A 179 4.14 -12.93 3.91
CA VAL A 179 4.79 -12.30 2.76
C VAL A 179 5.77 -13.30 2.17
N VAL A 180 5.70 -13.53 0.87
CA VAL A 180 6.53 -14.50 0.16
C VAL A 180 7.30 -13.85 -0.98
N LEU A 181 8.49 -14.39 -1.25
CA LEU A 181 9.27 -14.10 -2.43
C LEU A 181 9.05 -15.23 -3.44
N GLU A 182 8.67 -14.86 -4.65
CA GLU A 182 8.36 -15.78 -5.73
C GLU A 182 9.25 -15.50 -6.94
N ILE A 183 9.41 -16.50 -7.79
CA ILE A 183 10.10 -16.36 -9.07
C ILE A 183 9.11 -16.71 -10.19
N GLY A 184 8.95 -15.79 -11.14
CA GLY A 184 8.29 -16.08 -12.40
C GLY A 184 9.21 -16.93 -13.28
N ARG A 185 8.88 -18.19 -13.53
CA ARG A 185 9.58 -19.00 -14.53
C ARG A 185 8.93 -18.79 -15.89
N ALA A 186 9.68 -18.19 -16.81
CA ALA A 186 9.34 -18.33 -18.23
C ALA A 186 9.51 -19.82 -18.58
N HIS A 187 8.49 -20.44 -19.19
CA HIS A 187 8.67 -21.74 -19.79
C HIS A 187 9.66 -21.62 -20.96
N VAL A 188 10.75 -22.36 -20.89
CA VAL A 188 11.65 -22.64 -22.02
C VAL A 188 10.94 -23.60 -22.99
#